data_91ed664337ec34a7707776a7a64ff013
#
_entry.id   91ed664337ec34a7707776a7a64ff013
#
_cell.length_a   1.000
_cell.length_b   1.000
_cell.length_c   1.000
_cell.angle_alpha   90.00
_cell.angle_beta   90.00
_cell.angle_gamma   90.00
#
_symmetry.space_group_name_H-M   'P 1'
#
loop_
_entity.id
_entity.type
_entity.pdbx_description
1 polymer ?
#
loop_
_entity_poly.entity_id
_entity_poly.type
_entity_poly.pdbx_seq_one_letter_code
_entity_poly.pdbx_strand_id
1 'polypeptide(L)'
;VVSRSLHFLKFSAGLALAMSLVPSASAQTAGKPDDSVPVQSAADALAADSAASAALHNIGAGEAARRLRLRMEADERLTQIRSGLLGRYAGGYVVHSPDYAIVMRLTGTEAVAPETLALPSGSLPVRFETGAGATLDALARTISAKLAALKLALPDLQGAGVDERTGEIVLKVFAQGAAVAATTARTAEIAALVGQPVRIETVSAPARATNIRGGTRVYDSVSGSYCTGAFVGQTSAYRVLLTAGHCSNNLTFLGNDGVTTYAMTFVAENYDADQDVQDHRSATAMLPEFWADVNVRRTLTGRRLRTSTFAGDEFCHRGEGTGYSCGLVTTTTHAPTFAGSCGGQACAPVWINLEGANLKCYPGDSGGPVFVSTVAAGVQSSASYTSPNVGGCNYMTYMSTDTLPTGVSLLYGP
;
A
#
# COMPACT_ATOMS: atom_id res chain seq x y z
N VAL A 1 -25.26 -76.57 -55.88
CA VAL A 1 -24.18 -75.63 -56.06
C VAL A 1 -24.78 -74.41 -56.76
N VAL A 2 -25.17 -73.33 -56.02
CA VAL A 2 -25.79 -72.12 -56.57
C VAL A 2 -24.92 -70.97 -56.17
N SER A 3 -24.31 -70.30 -57.16
CA SER A 3 -23.60 -69.08 -57.09
C SER A 3 -24.59 -67.94 -57.00
N ARG A 4 -24.45 -67.02 -56.00
CA ARG A 4 -25.14 -65.69 -55.96
C ARG A 4 -24.10 -64.63 -55.97
N SER A 5 -24.08 -63.87 -57.06
CA SER A 5 -23.33 -62.62 -57.21
C SER A 5 -23.93 -61.56 -56.34
N LEU A 6 -23.13 -60.88 -55.45
CA LEU A 6 -23.52 -59.66 -54.80
C LEU A 6 -22.90 -58.48 -55.54
N HIS A 7 -23.76 -57.54 -55.94
CA HIS A 7 -23.39 -56.21 -56.47
C HIS A 7 -22.95 -55.33 -55.34
N PHE A 8 -21.74 -54.76 -55.42
CA PHE A 8 -21.27 -53.73 -54.56
C PHE A 8 -21.67 -52.34 -55.11
N LEU A 9 -22.61 -51.68 -54.45
CA LEU A 9 -22.81 -50.25 -54.65
C LEU A 9 -21.72 -49.48 -53.87
N LYS A 10 -20.92 -48.70 -54.58
CA LYS A 10 -19.99 -47.73 -54.01
C LYS A 10 -20.78 -46.52 -53.63
N PHE A 11 -20.95 -46.28 -52.31
CA PHE A 11 -21.33 -45.00 -51.77
C PHE A 11 -20.06 -44.27 -51.39
N SER A 12 -19.71 -43.20 -52.11
CA SER A 12 -18.69 -42.26 -51.74
C SER A 12 -19.31 -41.27 -50.75
N ALA A 13 -19.12 -41.48 -49.45
CA ALA A 13 -19.43 -40.49 -48.43
C ALA A 13 -18.23 -39.57 -48.30
N GLY A 14 -18.34 -38.37 -48.85
CA GLY A 14 -17.40 -37.29 -48.59
C GLY A 14 -17.52 -36.86 -47.14
N LEU A 15 -16.55 -37.22 -46.32
CA LEU A 15 -16.41 -36.72 -44.95
C LEU A 15 -15.86 -35.28 -45.02
N ALA A 16 -16.73 -34.31 -45.01
CA ALA A 16 -16.34 -32.90 -44.79
C ALA A 16 -15.89 -32.75 -43.33
N LEU A 17 -14.57 -32.70 -43.14
CA LEU A 17 -13.96 -32.37 -41.84
C LEU A 17 -14.24 -30.90 -41.55
N ALA A 18 -15.32 -30.63 -40.82
CA ALA A 18 -15.54 -29.33 -40.24
C ALA A 18 -14.48 -29.09 -39.16
N MET A 19 -13.38 -28.44 -39.54
CA MET A 19 -12.47 -27.83 -38.56
C MET A 19 -13.26 -26.75 -37.82
N SER A 20 -13.77 -27.10 -36.64
CA SER A 20 -14.22 -26.14 -35.65
C SER A 20 -12.98 -25.34 -35.24
N LEU A 21 -12.86 -24.13 -35.76
CA LEU A 21 -11.98 -23.10 -35.19
C LEU A 21 -12.48 -22.85 -33.77
N VAL A 22 -11.88 -23.55 -32.81
CA VAL A 22 -11.94 -23.13 -31.41
C VAL A 22 -11.26 -21.78 -31.38
N PRO A 23 -11.97 -20.68 -31.07
CA PRO A 23 -11.30 -19.42 -30.87
C PRO A 23 -10.28 -19.67 -29.74
N SER A 24 -8.99 -19.55 -30.07
CA SER A 24 -7.95 -19.46 -29.07
C SER A 24 -8.43 -18.39 -28.08
N ALA A 25 -8.71 -18.78 -26.85
CA ALA A 25 -8.86 -17.84 -25.77
C ALA A 25 -7.57 -17.03 -25.78
N SER A 26 -7.64 -15.84 -26.32
CA SER A 26 -6.59 -14.84 -26.17
C SER A 26 -6.38 -14.77 -24.67
N ALA A 27 -5.22 -15.22 -24.18
CA ALA A 27 -4.79 -14.85 -22.86
C ALA A 27 -4.93 -13.32 -22.83
N GLN A 28 -5.94 -12.84 -22.13
CA GLN A 28 -6.02 -11.45 -21.78
C GLN A 28 -4.74 -11.23 -20.97
N THR A 29 -3.73 -10.66 -21.64
CA THR A 29 -2.66 -9.99 -20.93
C THR A 29 -3.39 -9.12 -19.93
N ALA A 30 -3.24 -9.43 -18.65
CA ALA A 30 -3.67 -8.55 -17.57
C ALA A 30 -3.03 -7.21 -17.90
N GLY A 31 -3.82 -6.33 -18.55
CA GLY A 31 -3.37 -4.99 -18.86
C GLY A 31 -2.90 -4.41 -17.54
N LYS A 32 -1.73 -3.78 -17.55
CA LYS A 32 -1.29 -2.97 -16.42
C LYS A 32 -2.52 -2.24 -15.89
N PRO A 33 -2.87 -2.37 -14.61
CA PRO A 33 -4.00 -1.61 -14.05
C PRO A 33 -3.86 -0.11 -14.29
N ASP A 34 -2.65 0.34 -14.56
CA ASP A 34 -2.23 1.73 -14.71
C ASP A 34 -2.35 2.27 -16.16
N ASP A 35 -2.33 1.43 -17.19
CA ASP A 35 -2.41 1.89 -18.59
C ASP A 35 -3.84 2.20 -19.05
N SER A 36 -4.85 1.88 -18.26
CA SER A 36 -6.27 2.21 -18.54
C SER A 36 -6.70 3.57 -17.98
N VAL A 37 -5.93 4.13 -17.05
CA VAL A 37 -6.18 5.48 -16.52
C VAL A 37 -5.39 6.46 -17.38
N PRO A 38 -6.07 7.39 -18.10
CA PRO A 38 -5.39 8.39 -18.90
C PRO A 38 -4.42 9.20 -18.01
N VAL A 39 -3.18 9.37 -18.46
CA VAL A 39 -2.25 10.29 -17.81
C VAL A 39 -2.86 11.70 -17.94
N GLN A 40 -3.08 12.34 -16.81
CA GLN A 40 -3.64 13.67 -16.76
C GLN A 40 -2.68 14.66 -17.46
N SER A 41 -3.21 15.49 -18.37
CA SER A 41 -2.40 16.54 -18.97
C SER A 41 -1.97 17.58 -17.94
N ALA A 42 -0.87 18.30 -18.18
CA ALA A 42 -0.43 19.38 -17.30
C ALA A 42 -1.51 20.47 -17.11
N ALA A 43 -2.33 20.69 -18.12
CA ALA A 43 -3.45 21.65 -18.05
C ALA A 43 -4.57 21.12 -17.12
N ASP A 44 -4.94 19.84 -17.25
CA ASP A 44 -5.98 19.25 -16.42
C ASP A 44 -5.51 19.10 -14.97
N ALA A 45 -4.22 18.77 -14.75
CA ALA A 45 -3.61 18.73 -13.42
C ALA A 45 -3.67 20.12 -12.76
N LEU A 46 -3.24 21.17 -13.47
CA LEU A 46 -3.34 22.54 -12.96
C LEU A 46 -4.79 22.96 -12.68
N ALA A 47 -5.74 22.54 -13.53
CA ALA A 47 -7.16 22.85 -13.31
C ALA A 47 -7.69 22.17 -12.04
N ALA A 48 -7.35 20.89 -11.80
CA ALA A 48 -7.74 20.14 -10.60
C ALA A 48 -7.14 20.77 -9.34
N ASP A 49 -5.83 21.06 -9.34
CA ASP A 49 -5.14 21.68 -8.21
C ASP A 49 -5.67 23.09 -7.93
N SER A 50 -6.02 23.84 -8.99
CA SER A 50 -6.62 25.18 -8.86
C SER A 50 -8.01 25.13 -8.21
N ALA A 51 -8.82 24.12 -8.53
CA ALA A 51 -10.12 23.95 -7.90
C ALA A 51 -9.97 23.64 -6.40
N ALA A 52 -9.03 22.77 -6.03
CA ALA A 52 -8.73 22.47 -4.61
C ALA A 52 -8.21 23.73 -3.87
N SER A 53 -7.26 24.47 -4.46
CA SER A 53 -6.71 25.71 -3.91
C SER A 53 -7.78 26.80 -3.77
N ALA A 54 -8.68 26.92 -4.75
CA ALA A 54 -9.79 27.86 -4.71
C ALA A 54 -10.71 27.61 -3.51
N ALA A 55 -11.06 26.35 -3.28
CA ALA A 55 -11.87 25.93 -2.15
C ALA A 55 -11.16 26.19 -0.80
N LEU A 56 -9.86 25.85 -0.72
CA LEU A 56 -9.06 26.00 0.49
C LEU A 56 -8.93 27.47 0.94
N HIS A 57 -8.76 28.39 -0.01
CA HIS A 57 -8.50 29.80 0.27
C HIS A 57 -9.71 30.71 0.02
N ASN A 58 -10.85 30.16 -0.33
CA ASN A 58 -12.07 30.89 -0.65
C ASN A 58 -11.85 31.99 -1.71
N ILE A 59 -11.23 31.62 -2.82
CA ILE A 59 -10.92 32.50 -3.98
C ILE A 59 -11.46 31.90 -5.27
N GLY A 60 -11.51 32.69 -6.34
CA GLY A 60 -11.90 32.18 -7.67
C GLY A 60 -10.86 31.22 -8.27
N ALA A 61 -11.29 30.22 -9.04
CA ALA A 61 -10.40 29.22 -9.65
C ALA A 61 -9.34 29.85 -10.57
N GLY A 62 -9.66 30.94 -11.28
CA GLY A 62 -8.71 31.70 -12.10
C GLY A 62 -7.58 32.32 -11.29
N GLU A 63 -7.90 32.88 -10.12
CA GLU A 63 -6.91 33.44 -9.18
C GLU A 63 -6.09 32.31 -8.54
N ALA A 64 -6.71 31.19 -8.16
CA ALA A 64 -5.98 30.01 -7.67
C ALA A 64 -4.98 29.52 -8.72
N ALA A 65 -5.39 29.36 -9.97
CA ALA A 65 -4.51 28.97 -11.07
C ALA A 65 -3.35 29.96 -11.28
N ARG A 66 -3.64 31.27 -11.18
CA ARG A 66 -2.60 32.31 -11.27
C ARG A 66 -1.58 32.18 -10.13
N ARG A 67 -2.02 31.99 -8.89
CA ARG A 67 -1.13 31.82 -7.72
C ARG A 67 -0.25 30.58 -7.84
N LEU A 68 -0.80 29.46 -8.28
CA LEU A 68 -0.02 28.23 -8.48
C LEU A 68 1.04 28.45 -9.57
N ARG A 69 0.71 29.08 -10.69
CA ARG A 69 1.69 29.42 -11.73
C ARG A 69 2.79 30.36 -11.22
N LEU A 70 2.43 31.43 -10.50
CA LEU A 70 3.41 32.32 -9.90
C LEU A 70 4.41 31.59 -9.01
N ARG A 71 3.94 30.64 -8.20
CA ARG A 71 4.82 29.81 -7.36
C ARG A 71 5.79 28.94 -8.16
N MET A 72 5.32 28.29 -9.21
CA MET A 72 6.17 27.50 -10.11
C MET A 72 7.21 28.37 -10.84
N GLU A 73 6.76 29.51 -11.37
CA GLU A 73 7.61 30.44 -12.12
C GLU A 73 8.66 31.16 -11.25
N ALA A 74 8.35 31.33 -9.95
CA ALA A 74 9.23 32.03 -9.01
C ALA A 74 10.31 31.15 -8.38
N ASP A 75 10.26 29.82 -8.52
CA ASP A 75 11.03 28.88 -7.71
C ASP A 75 12.54 29.12 -7.74
N GLU A 76 13.11 29.30 -8.93
CA GLU A 76 14.53 29.58 -9.10
C GLU A 76 14.93 30.90 -8.45
N ARG A 77 14.14 31.96 -8.65
CA ARG A 77 14.44 33.29 -8.13
C ARG A 77 14.32 33.32 -6.59
N LEU A 78 13.32 32.68 -6.02
CA LEU A 78 13.16 32.55 -4.58
C LEU A 78 14.32 31.76 -3.96
N THR A 79 14.80 30.72 -4.64
CA THR A 79 15.98 29.95 -4.22
C THR A 79 17.23 30.82 -4.21
N GLN A 80 17.46 31.68 -5.21
CA GLN A 80 18.57 32.60 -5.26
C GLN A 80 18.51 33.64 -4.12
N ILE A 81 17.33 34.27 -3.88
CA ILE A 81 17.13 35.22 -2.79
C ILE A 81 17.44 34.56 -1.44
N ARG A 82 16.87 33.37 -1.19
CA ARG A 82 17.12 32.61 0.04
C ARG A 82 18.61 32.29 0.21
N SER A 83 19.27 31.86 -0.86
CA SER A 83 20.70 31.51 -0.83
C SER A 83 21.59 32.71 -0.44
N GLY A 84 21.24 33.92 -0.89
CA GLY A 84 21.91 35.14 -0.49
C GLY A 84 21.70 35.54 0.99
N LEU A 85 20.71 34.94 1.65
CA LEU A 85 20.31 35.28 3.03
C LEU A 85 20.52 34.14 4.03
N LEU A 86 21.22 33.05 3.65
CA LEU A 86 21.34 31.81 4.47
C LEU A 86 21.83 32.09 5.90
N GLY A 87 22.77 33.02 6.09
CA GLY A 87 23.28 33.38 7.43
C GLY A 87 22.23 34.02 8.35
N ARG A 88 21.14 34.50 7.81
CA ARG A 88 20.05 35.17 8.54
C ARG A 88 18.68 34.51 8.37
N TYR A 89 18.53 33.58 7.43
CA TYR A 89 17.24 32.98 7.07
C TYR A 89 16.63 32.19 8.26
N ALA A 90 15.48 32.67 8.72
CA ALA A 90 14.78 32.13 9.88
C ALA A 90 13.48 31.39 9.52
N GLY A 91 13.17 31.27 8.21
CA GLY A 91 11.99 30.63 7.68
C GLY A 91 11.28 31.45 6.61
N GLY A 92 10.35 30.87 5.90
CA GLY A 92 9.56 31.55 4.90
C GLY A 92 8.16 30.96 4.78
N TYR A 93 7.20 31.80 4.42
CA TYR A 93 5.82 31.39 4.28
C TYR A 93 5.06 32.17 3.22
N VAL A 94 3.97 31.58 2.76
CA VAL A 94 3.06 32.21 1.80
C VAL A 94 1.94 32.92 2.55
N VAL A 95 1.68 34.17 2.19
CA VAL A 95 0.51 34.93 2.62
C VAL A 95 -0.56 34.81 1.53
N HIS A 96 -1.74 34.34 1.89
CA HIS A 96 -2.86 34.21 0.96
C HIS A 96 -3.88 35.33 1.06
N SER A 97 -3.90 36.09 2.17
CA SER A 97 -4.84 37.18 2.44
C SER A 97 -4.18 38.24 3.33
N PRO A 98 -4.43 39.54 3.14
CA PRO A 98 -5.26 40.12 2.08
C PRO A 98 -4.63 40.04 0.70
N ASP A 99 -3.29 40.16 0.59
CA ASP A 99 -2.53 40.12 -0.65
C ASP A 99 -1.67 38.86 -0.73
N TYR A 100 -1.61 38.26 -1.93
CA TYR A 100 -0.76 37.12 -2.16
C TYR A 100 0.71 37.50 -2.22
N ALA A 101 1.52 37.03 -1.28
CA ALA A 101 2.94 37.38 -1.17
C ALA A 101 3.76 36.23 -0.56
N ILE A 102 5.06 36.25 -0.79
CA ILE A 102 6.04 35.45 -0.04
C ILE A 102 6.62 36.33 1.07
N VAL A 103 6.71 35.78 2.28
CA VAL A 103 7.42 36.42 3.39
C VAL A 103 8.60 35.54 3.76
N MET A 104 9.79 36.18 3.89
CA MET A 104 11.01 35.55 4.41
C MET A 104 11.36 36.21 5.72
N ARG A 105 11.51 35.41 6.78
CA ARG A 105 11.91 35.90 8.12
C ARG A 105 13.43 35.82 8.27
N LEU A 106 13.99 36.83 8.89
CA LEU A 106 15.42 37.01 9.04
C LEU A 106 15.79 37.30 10.49
N THR A 107 16.89 36.76 10.95
CA THR A 107 17.51 37.17 12.22
C THR A 107 18.18 38.57 12.10
N GLY A 108 18.43 39.20 13.25
CA GLY A 108 18.98 40.55 13.32
C GLY A 108 17.95 41.61 12.95
N THR A 109 18.35 42.88 13.08
CA THR A 109 17.48 44.04 12.88
C THR A 109 17.72 44.81 11.58
N GLU A 110 18.77 44.44 10.84
CA GLU A 110 19.09 45.06 9.55
C GLU A 110 17.99 44.80 8.55
N ALA A 111 17.38 45.86 8.04
CA ALA A 111 16.28 45.75 7.08
C ALA A 111 16.77 45.28 5.71
N VAL A 112 15.98 44.47 5.06
CA VAL A 112 16.14 44.07 3.66
C VAL A 112 14.99 44.68 2.85
N ALA A 113 15.29 45.34 1.76
CA ALA A 113 14.27 45.97 0.93
C ALA A 113 13.36 44.89 0.31
N PRO A 114 12.03 45.11 0.29
CA PRO A 114 11.12 44.19 -0.39
C PRO A 114 11.41 44.12 -1.89
N GLU A 115 11.15 42.96 -2.48
CA GLU A 115 11.33 42.73 -3.91
C GLU A 115 9.99 42.36 -4.54
N THR A 116 9.80 42.69 -5.81
CA THR A 116 8.64 42.23 -6.58
C THR A 116 9.14 41.50 -7.80
N LEU A 117 8.86 40.21 -7.87
CA LEU A 117 9.22 39.38 -9.03
C LEU A 117 8.23 39.59 -10.15
N ALA A 118 8.73 40.07 -11.30
CA ALA A 118 7.94 40.12 -12.56
C ALA A 118 8.02 38.75 -13.23
N LEU A 119 6.90 38.08 -13.34
CA LEU A 119 6.79 36.71 -13.84
C LEU A 119 5.78 36.63 -15.00
N PRO A 120 5.79 35.60 -15.83
CA PRO A 120 4.84 35.45 -16.95
C PRO A 120 3.38 35.54 -16.51
N SER A 121 3.02 34.97 -15.36
CA SER A 121 1.65 34.98 -14.81
C SER A 121 1.32 36.19 -13.95
N GLY A 122 2.22 37.20 -13.89
CA GLY A 122 2.03 38.44 -13.14
C GLY A 122 3.14 38.76 -12.18
N SER A 123 2.89 39.59 -11.18
CA SER A 123 3.87 39.99 -10.16
C SER A 123 3.67 39.22 -8.86
N LEU A 124 4.77 38.87 -8.21
CA LEU A 124 4.80 38.21 -6.91
C LEU A 124 5.64 39.03 -5.92
N PRO A 125 5.02 39.70 -4.93
CA PRO A 125 5.75 40.40 -3.88
C PRO A 125 6.52 39.44 -2.97
N VAL A 126 7.76 39.77 -2.64
CA VAL A 126 8.61 39.13 -1.62
C VAL A 126 8.89 40.15 -0.54
N ARG A 127 8.49 39.86 0.67
CA ARG A 127 8.65 40.70 1.85
C ARG A 127 9.64 40.09 2.84
N PHE A 128 10.34 40.89 3.58
CA PHE A 128 11.31 40.46 4.61
C PHE A 128 10.90 40.96 5.97
N GLU A 129 10.85 40.05 6.94
CA GLU A 129 10.60 40.35 8.36
C GLU A 129 11.86 40.07 9.14
N THR A 130 12.38 41.08 9.83
CA THR A 130 13.60 41.00 10.65
C THR A 130 13.29 40.78 12.11
N GLY A 131 14.29 40.47 12.95
CA GLY A 131 14.13 40.28 14.37
C GLY A 131 13.79 38.85 14.83
N ALA A 132 13.86 37.85 13.95
CA ALA A 132 13.71 36.45 14.36
C ALA A 132 14.84 36.07 15.35
N GLY A 133 14.50 35.29 16.39
CA GLY A 133 15.43 34.92 17.45
C GLY A 133 16.52 33.93 17.02
N ALA A 134 16.24 33.09 16.02
CA ALA A 134 17.18 32.09 15.51
C ALA A 134 16.95 31.81 14.02
N THR A 135 17.98 31.34 13.33
CA THR A 135 17.84 30.87 11.94
C THR A 135 17.13 29.53 11.90
N LEU A 136 16.47 29.22 10.79
CA LEU A 136 15.80 27.92 10.57
C LEU A 136 16.77 26.75 10.75
N ASP A 137 17.99 26.88 10.24
CA ASP A 137 19.03 25.88 10.37
C ASP A 137 19.48 25.67 11.84
N ALA A 138 19.59 26.73 12.62
CA ALA A 138 19.89 26.64 14.06
C ALA A 138 18.76 25.92 14.84
N LEU A 139 17.50 26.20 14.51
CA LEU A 139 16.35 25.54 15.12
C LEU A 139 16.31 24.05 14.73
N ALA A 140 16.57 23.72 13.47
CA ALA A 140 16.65 22.32 13.00
C ALA A 140 17.75 21.53 13.71
N ARG A 141 18.94 22.12 13.88
CA ARG A 141 20.02 21.52 14.67
C ARG A 141 19.64 21.34 16.14
N THR A 142 18.92 22.29 16.73
CA THR A 142 18.43 22.18 18.10
C THR A 142 17.48 20.99 18.27
N ILE A 143 16.53 20.82 17.34
CA ILE A 143 15.63 19.65 17.34
C ILE A 143 16.45 18.35 17.30
N SER A 144 17.39 18.23 16.37
CA SER A 144 18.22 17.03 16.22
C SER A 144 19.03 16.73 17.50
N ALA A 145 19.67 17.75 18.09
CA ALA A 145 20.47 17.60 19.30
C ALA A 145 19.64 17.23 20.55
N LYS A 146 18.39 17.70 20.61
CA LYS A 146 17.51 17.51 21.77
C LYS A 146 16.51 16.35 21.60
N LEU A 147 16.47 15.68 20.46
CA LEU A 147 15.43 14.69 20.13
C LEU A 147 15.36 13.54 21.14
N ALA A 148 16.50 13.03 21.63
CA ALA A 148 16.53 11.97 22.64
C ALA A 148 15.93 12.44 23.97
N ALA A 149 16.29 13.65 24.43
CA ALA A 149 15.74 14.23 25.65
C ALA A 149 14.24 14.56 25.51
N LEU A 150 13.82 15.01 24.32
CA LEU A 150 12.41 15.25 24.03
C LEU A 150 11.59 13.97 24.07
N LYS A 151 12.08 12.86 23.50
CA LYS A 151 11.42 11.54 23.57
C LYS A 151 11.31 11.02 25.00
N LEU A 152 12.33 11.26 25.84
CA LEU A 152 12.29 10.88 27.25
C LEU A 152 11.25 11.72 28.01
N ALA A 153 11.21 13.03 27.76
CA ALA A 153 10.26 13.94 28.40
C ALA A 153 8.83 13.74 27.88
N LEU A 154 8.65 13.44 26.61
CA LEU A 154 7.37 13.21 25.93
C LEU A 154 7.39 11.83 25.25
N PRO A 155 7.10 10.74 25.98
CA PRO A 155 7.16 9.39 25.43
C PRO A 155 6.27 9.18 24.18
N ASP A 156 5.14 9.90 24.13
CA ASP A 156 4.17 9.86 23.02
C ASP A 156 4.47 10.87 21.91
N LEU A 157 5.70 11.42 21.83
CA LEU A 157 6.14 12.33 20.77
C LEU A 157 6.06 11.63 19.40
N GLN A 158 5.30 12.22 18.47
CA GLN A 158 5.07 11.70 17.12
C GLN A 158 5.87 12.44 16.05
N GLY A 159 6.25 13.69 16.32
CA GLY A 159 7.01 14.51 15.37
C GLY A 159 7.46 15.82 15.99
N ALA A 160 8.53 16.39 15.42
CA ALA A 160 9.05 17.70 15.78
C ALA A 160 9.42 18.46 14.50
N GLY A 161 9.09 19.74 14.44
CA GLY A 161 9.39 20.62 13.31
C GLY A 161 9.47 22.08 13.75
N VAL A 162 9.69 22.99 12.81
CA VAL A 162 9.68 24.44 13.05
C VAL A 162 8.46 25.04 12.37
N ASP A 163 7.68 25.82 13.07
CA ASP A 163 6.72 26.71 12.44
C ASP A 163 7.48 27.93 11.86
N GLU A 164 7.63 27.94 10.55
CA GLU A 164 8.41 29.00 9.87
C GLU A 164 7.76 30.38 9.94
N ARG A 165 6.48 30.47 10.34
CA ARG A 165 5.78 31.77 10.56
C ARG A 165 6.17 32.41 11.88
N THR A 166 6.31 31.62 12.93
CA THR A 166 6.57 32.10 14.27
C THR A 166 8.01 31.90 14.73
N GLY A 167 8.67 30.83 14.23
CA GLY A 167 9.98 30.37 14.68
C GLY A 167 9.89 29.48 15.91
N GLU A 168 8.71 29.02 16.29
CA GLU A 168 8.52 28.09 17.37
C GLU A 168 8.89 26.65 16.91
N ILE A 169 9.43 25.88 17.82
CA ILE A 169 9.55 24.43 17.65
C ILE A 169 8.19 23.81 17.97
N VAL A 170 7.58 23.16 16.98
CA VAL A 170 6.28 22.49 17.13
C VAL A 170 6.51 21.01 17.40
N LEU A 171 5.94 20.50 18.48
CA LEU A 171 6.00 19.11 18.89
C LEU A 171 4.60 18.49 18.77
N LYS A 172 4.46 17.51 17.91
CA LYS A 172 3.21 16.75 17.75
C LYS A 172 3.24 15.56 18.71
N VAL A 173 2.31 15.53 19.68
CA VAL A 173 2.27 14.50 20.73
C VAL A 173 0.92 13.78 20.68
N PHE A 174 0.95 12.46 20.68
CA PHE A 174 -0.28 11.68 20.78
C PHE A 174 -0.88 11.82 22.18
N ALA A 175 -2.12 12.30 22.26
CA ALA A 175 -2.86 12.39 23.51
C ALA A 175 -4.38 12.36 23.26
N GLN A 176 -5.11 11.75 24.17
CA GLN A 176 -6.57 11.66 24.13
C GLN A 176 -7.22 12.01 25.47
N GLY A 177 -8.44 12.50 25.45
CA GLY A 177 -9.21 12.80 26.64
C GLY A 177 -8.50 13.77 27.58
N ALA A 178 -8.46 13.46 28.86
CA ALA A 178 -7.83 14.32 29.90
C ALA A 178 -6.32 14.48 29.70
N ALA A 179 -5.63 13.57 29.00
CA ALA A 179 -4.20 13.68 28.74
C ALA A 179 -3.85 14.87 27.82
N VAL A 180 -4.79 15.37 27.01
CA VAL A 180 -4.59 16.54 26.13
C VAL A 180 -4.19 17.76 26.95
N ALA A 181 -4.96 18.11 27.98
CA ALA A 181 -4.66 19.26 28.83
C ALA A 181 -3.36 19.08 29.62
N ALA A 182 -3.11 17.88 30.16
CA ALA A 182 -1.89 17.57 30.89
C ALA A 182 -0.63 17.69 30.00
N THR A 183 -0.72 17.24 28.76
CA THR A 183 0.38 17.31 27.78
C THR A 183 0.68 18.76 27.41
N THR A 184 -0.33 19.56 27.10
CA THR A 184 -0.15 20.97 26.72
C THR A 184 0.35 21.83 27.88
N ALA A 185 0.00 21.51 29.14
CA ALA A 185 0.50 22.21 30.33
C ALA A 185 2.04 22.12 30.50
N ARG A 186 2.70 21.16 29.84
CA ARG A 186 4.16 20.99 29.90
C ARG A 186 4.96 21.90 28.96
N THR A 187 4.30 22.73 28.17
CA THR A 187 4.97 23.58 27.16
C THR A 187 6.13 24.39 27.72
N ALA A 188 5.98 25.02 28.89
CA ALA A 188 7.04 25.84 29.50
C ALA A 188 8.25 24.99 29.96
N GLU A 189 8.02 23.80 30.53
CA GLU A 189 9.06 22.84 30.91
C GLU A 189 9.86 22.40 29.67
N ILE A 190 9.16 22.05 28.61
CA ILE A 190 9.78 21.60 27.37
C ILE A 190 10.53 22.73 26.66
N ALA A 191 10.01 23.97 26.68
CA ALA A 191 10.71 25.13 26.16
C ALA A 191 12.03 25.39 26.91
N ALA A 192 12.04 25.23 28.23
CA ALA A 192 13.26 25.31 29.04
C ALA A 192 14.28 24.21 28.70
N LEU A 193 13.81 22.97 28.47
CA LEU A 193 14.66 21.84 28.04
C LEU A 193 15.32 22.10 26.68
N VAL A 194 14.58 22.70 25.75
CA VAL A 194 15.03 22.96 24.38
C VAL A 194 15.85 24.25 24.28
N GLY A 195 15.57 25.24 25.12
CA GLY A 195 16.15 26.58 25.08
C GLY A 195 15.63 27.45 23.94
N GLN A 196 14.44 27.14 23.43
CA GLN A 196 13.76 27.82 22.34
C GLN A 196 12.24 27.86 22.63
N PRO A 197 11.49 28.82 22.05
CA PRO A 197 10.03 28.78 22.09
C PRO A 197 9.49 27.46 21.50
N VAL A 198 8.56 26.84 22.24
CA VAL A 198 7.95 25.56 21.87
C VAL A 198 6.43 25.68 21.89
N ARG A 199 5.78 25.04 20.96
CA ARG A 199 4.34 24.81 20.95
C ARG A 199 4.07 23.29 20.87
N ILE A 200 3.24 22.78 21.78
CA ILE A 200 2.81 21.38 21.77
C ILE A 200 1.44 21.31 21.10
N GLU A 201 1.35 20.52 20.05
CA GLU A 201 0.11 20.17 19.37
C GLU A 201 -0.21 18.68 19.66
N THR A 202 -1.40 18.41 20.15
CA THR A 202 -1.84 17.05 20.37
C THR A 202 -2.47 16.48 19.11
N VAL A 203 -2.16 15.23 18.81
CA VAL A 203 -2.78 14.46 17.72
C VAL A 203 -3.60 13.31 18.28
N SER A 204 -4.77 13.06 17.70
CA SER A 204 -5.73 12.07 18.19
C SER A 204 -5.39 10.61 17.84
N ALA A 205 -4.39 10.41 16.97
CA ALA A 205 -3.87 9.10 16.61
C ALA A 205 -2.34 9.13 16.54
N PRO A 206 -1.66 8.04 16.92
CA PRO A 206 -0.21 7.96 16.79
C PRO A 206 0.19 7.90 15.31
N ALA A 207 1.28 8.56 14.97
CA ALA A 207 1.93 8.39 13.67
C ALA A 207 2.41 6.93 13.54
N ARG A 208 2.16 6.33 12.40
CA ARG A 208 2.58 4.95 12.11
C ARG A 208 3.33 4.94 10.80
N ALA A 209 4.47 4.25 10.78
CA ALA A 209 5.06 3.86 9.51
C ALA A 209 4.06 2.96 8.77
N THR A 210 3.97 3.09 7.47
CA THR A 210 3.24 2.13 6.64
C THR A 210 4.01 0.83 6.69
N ASN A 211 3.39 -0.25 7.20
CA ASN A 211 4.03 -1.54 7.44
C ASN A 211 3.46 -2.57 6.48
N ILE A 212 4.24 -3.61 6.17
CA ILE A 212 3.79 -4.75 5.40
C ILE A 212 2.86 -5.61 6.27
N ARG A 213 1.72 -5.96 5.69
CA ARG A 213 0.69 -6.83 6.29
C ARG A 213 0.17 -7.81 5.24
N GLY A 214 -0.39 -8.92 5.68
CA GLY A 214 -1.11 -9.82 4.80
C GLY A 214 -2.41 -9.22 4.23
N GLY A 215 -3.01 -9.89 3.26
CA GLY A 215 -4.27 -9.49 2.63
C GLY A 215 -4.13 -8.30 1.66
N THR A 216 -2.96 -8.05 1.10
CA THR A 216 -2.72 -6.96 0.16
C THR A 216 -2.06 -7.47 -1.12
N ARG A 217 -2.07 -6.64 -2.17
CA ARG A 217 -1.47 -6.99 -3.45
C ARG A 217 0.04 -7.17 -3.35
N VAL A 218 0.53 -8.23 -3.95
CA VAL A 218 1.93 -8.40 -4.34
C VAL A 218 1.97 -8.59 -5.86
N TYR A 219 2.85 -7.89 -6.56
CA TYR A 219 2.85 -7.88 -8.01
C TYR A 219 4.26 -7.90 -8.59
N ASP A 220 4.38 -8.49 -9.75
CA ASP A 220 5.59 -8.43 -10.56
C ASP A 220 5.52 -7.24 -11.51
N SER A 221 6.36 -6.25 -11.29
CA SER A 221 6.41 -5.02 -12.10
C SER A 221 6.87 -5.24 -13.55
N VAL A 222 7.47 -6.39 -13.86
CA VAL A 222 7.96 -6.74 -15.21
C VAL A 222 6.87 -7.42 -16.03
N SER A 223 6.22 -8.45 -15.47
CA SER A 223 5.16 -9.19 -16.16
C SER A 223 3.77 -8.55 -16.01
N GLY A 224 3.57 -7.68 -15.02
CA GLY A 224 2.28 -7.13 -14.66
C GLY A 224 1.35 -8.11 -13.94
N SER A 225 1.78 -9.34 -13.68
CA SER A 225 1.01 -10.31 -12.92
C SER A 225 0.95 -9.92 -11.43
N TYR A 226 -0.15 -10.26 -10.77
CA TYR A 226 -0.28 -10.00 -9.34
C TYR A 226 -0.90 -11.18 -8.60
N CYS A 227 -0.61 -11.24 -7.32
CA CYS A 227 -1.13 -12.16 -6.33
C CYS A 227 -1.54 -11.38 -5.06
N THR A 228 -1.98 -12.09 -4.05
CA THR A 228 -2.29 -11.56 -2.73
C THR A 228 -1.29 -12.10 -1.71
N GLY A 229 -0.78 -11.27 -0.80
CA GLY A 229 0.02 -11.74 0.34
C GLY A 229 -0.87 -12.34 1.42
N ALA A 230 -0.49 -13.48 2.01
CA ALA A 230 -1.30 -14.18 3.02
C ALA A 230 -1.11 -13.60 4.42
N PHE A 231 -0.07 -14.04 5.09
CA PHE A 231 0.25 -13.68 6.48
C PHE A 231 1.72 -13.34 6.59
N VAL A 232 2.07 -12.64 7.66
CA VAL A 232 3.47 -12.46 8.03
C VAL A 232 3.94 -13.69 8.81
N GLY A 233 5.03 -14.26 8.33
CA GLY A 233 5.80 -15.29 9.01
C GLY A 233 7.09 -14.72 9.60
N GLN A 234 7.80 -15.56 10.34
CA GLN A 234 9.11 -15.25 10.90
C GLN A 234 10.02 -16.47 10.88
N THR A 235 11.30 -16.21 10.74
CA THR A 235 12.39 -17.14 10.99
C THR A 235 13.12 -16.70 12.27
N SER A 236 14.21 -17.37 12.64
CA SER A 236 15.08 -16.91 13.73
C SER A 236 15.80 -15.58 13.42
N ALA A 237 15.90 -15.16 12.15
CA ALA A 237 16.70 -14.03 11.70
C ALA A 237 15.89 -12.85 11.15
N TYR A 238 14.72 -13.10 10.53
CA TYR A 238 13.93 -12.06 9.85
C TYR A 238 12.45 -12.43 9.74
N ARG A 239 11.63 -11.44 9.36
CA ARG A 239 10.23 -11.64 9.02
C ARG A 239 10.04 -11.75 7.52
N VAL A 240 9.00 -12.46 7.12
CA VAL A 240 8.64 -12.72 5.73
C VAL A 240 7.14 -12.51 5.51
N LEU A 241 6.75 -12.13 4.30
CA LEU A 241 5.37 -12.19 3.83
C LEU A 241 5.20 -13.48 3.04
N LEU A 242 4.18 -14.26 3.37
CA LEU A 242 3.80 -15.49 2.67
C LEU A 242 2.87 -15.18 1.50
N THR A 243 2.98 -15.93 0.42
CA THR A 243 2.05 -15.95 -0.72
C THR A 243 2.06 -17.34 -1.37
N ALA A 244 1.30 -17.57 -2.45
CA ALA A 244 1.31 -18.86 -3.13
C ALA A 244 2.63 -19.11 -3.87
N GLY A 245 3.07 -20.37 -3.90
CA GLY A 245 4.32 -20.79 -4.54
C GLY A 245 4.33 -20.56 -6.04
N HIS A 246 3.18 -20.65 -6.71
CA HIS A 246 3.06 -20.39 -8.15
C HIS A 246 3.06 -18.89 -8.53
N CYS A 247 3.08 -17.96 -7.57
CA CYS A 247 3.24 -16.54 -7.84
C CYS A 247 4.67 -16.22 -8.33
N SER A 248 4.87 -15.04 -8.93
CA SER A 248 6.22 -14.63 -9.37
C SER A 248 7.18 -14.53 -8.19
N ASN A 249 8.45 -14.89 -8.42
CA ASN A 249 9.54 -14.69 -7.45
C ASN A 249 10.06 -13.25 -7.42
N ASN A 250 9.64 -12.40 -8.37
CA ASN A 250 10.03 -10.99 -8.46
C ASN A 250 8.86 -10.10 -8.03
N LEU A 251 8.62 -9.99 -6.74
CA LEU A 251 7.45 -9.29 -6.21
C LEU A 251 7.77 -7.92 -5.63
N THR A 252 6.83 -7.02 -5.82
CA THR A 252 6.68 -5.74 -5.13
C THR A 252 5.39 -5.78 -4.31
N PHE A 253 5.45 -5.38 -3.06
CA PHE A 253 4.27 -5.20 -2.21
C PHE A 253 3.58 -3.87 -2.53
N LEU A 254 2.26 -3.88 -2.63
CA LEU A 254 1.42 -2.68 -2.71
C LEU A 254 0.60 -2.56 -1.44
N GLY A 255 0.73 -1.45 -0.73
CA GLY A 255 -0.07 -1.18 0.47
C GLY A 255 -1.56 -1.13 0.19
N ASN A 256 -2.38 -1.35 1.22
CA ASN A 256 -3.85 -1.27 1.09
C ASN A 256 -4.36 0.16 0.79
N ASP A 257 -3.48 1.15 0.82
CA ASP A 257 -3.73 2.51 0.35
C ASP A 257 -3.68 2.65 -1.18
N GLY A 258 -3.27 1.59 -1.89
CA GLY A 258 -3.15 1.55 -3.34
C GLY A 258 -2.00 2.37 -3.93
N VAL A 259 -1.13 2.93 -3.09
CA VAL A 259 -0.06 3.86 -3.50
C VAL A 259 1.31 3.44 -2.96
N THR A 260 1.39 3.05 -1.69
CA THR A 260 2.66 2.74 -1.04
C THR A 260 3.22 1.41 -1.52
N THR A 261 4.45 1.41 -2.04
CA THR A 261 5.10 0.20 -2.55
C THR A 261 6.40 -0.12 -1.80
N TYR A 262 6.69 -1.42 -1.66
CA TYR A 262 7.95 -1.89 -1.08
C TYR A 262 8.53 -3.03 -1.89
N ALA A 263 9.81 -2.95 -2.20
CA ALA A 263 10.53 -4.06 -2.83
C ALA A 263 10.54 -5.27 -1.91
N MET A 264 10.24 -6.44 -2.47
CA MET A 264 10.30 -7.72 -1.81
C MET A 264 11.49 -8.50 -2.33
N THR A 265 12.18 -9.19 -1.44
CA THR A 265 13.26 -10.11 -1.82
C THR A 265 12.76 -11.52 -1.62
N PHE A 266 12.73 -12.30 -2.69
CA PHE A 266 12.44 -13.73 -2.66
C PHE A 266 13.41 -14.45 -1.70
N VAL A 267 12.89 -15.39 -0.92
CA VAL A 267 13.67 -16.20 0.03
C VAL A 267 13.61 -17.67 -0.34
N ALA A 268 12.41 -18.25 -0.33
CA ALA A 268 12.20 -19.66 -0.64
C ALA A 268 10.80 -19.90 -1.19
N GLU A 269 10.64 -20.95 -1.97
CA GLU A 269 9.35 -21.47 -2.42
C GLU A 269 9.29 -22.98 -2.23
N ASN A 270 8.07 -23.45 -1.97
CA ASN A 270 7.68 -24.84 -2.06
C ASN A 270 6.50 -24.87 -3.06
N TYR A 271 6.79 -25.25 -4.29
CA TYR A 271 5.79 -25.40 -5.36
C TYR A 271 6.00 -26.75 -6.06
N ASP A 272 5.38 -27.76 -5.50
CA ASP A 272 5.57 -29.17 -5.89
C ASP A 272 4.30 -30.00 -5.66
N ALA A 273 4.45 -31.32 -5.59
CA ALA A 273 3.33 -32.27 -5.51
C ALA A 273 2.40 -32.06 -4.29
N ASP A 274 2.88 -31.51 -3.19
CA ASP A 274 2.15 -31.38 -1.94
C ASP A 274 2.21 -29.99 -1.29
N GLN A 275 2.81 -29.00 -1.99
CA GLN A 275 2.99 -27.66 -1.47
C GLN A 275 2.80 -26.58 -2.55
N ASP A 276 2.29 -25.41 -2.14
CA ASP A 276 2.13 -24.21 -2.97
C ASP A 276 2.23 -22.97 -2.09
N VAL A 277 3.41 -22.72 -1.53
CA VAL A 277 3.68 -21.57 -0.67
C VAL A 277 5.10 -21.05 -0.90
N GLN A 278 5.26 -19.74 -0.96
CA GLN A 278 6.56 -19.07 -0.98
C GLN A 278 6.61 -17.93 0.01
N ASP A 279 7.82 -17.46 0.31
CA ASP A 279 8.06 -16.39 1.24
C ASP A 279 9.03 -15.33 0.72
N HIS A 280 8.75 -14.08 1.10
CA HIS A 280 9.50 -12.90 0.71
C HIS A 280 9.81 -12.02 1.91
N ARG A 281 11.03 -11.48 1.99
CA ARG A 281 11.44 -10.49 2.97
C ARG A 281 11.48 -9.07 2.40
N SER A 282 11.42 -8.06 3.28
CA SER A 282 11.66 -6.66 2.95
C SER A 282 12.45 -5.99 4.06
N ALA A 283 13.09 -4.86 3.77
CA ALA A 283 13.67 -3.98 4.78
C ALA A 283 12.59 -3.26 5.62
N THR A 284 11.37 -3.21 5.11
CA THR A 284 10.22 -2.59 5.79
C THR A 284 9.68 -3.51 6.88
N ALA A 285 9.27 -2.92 8.00
CA ALA A 285 8.71 -3.67 9.12
C ALA A 285 7.43 -4.42 8.72
N MET A 286 7.34 -5.68 9.14
CA MET A 286 6.20 -6.56 8.92
C MET A 286 5.47 -6.80 10.24
N LEU A 287 4.15 -6.70 10.26
CA LEU A 287 3.33 -6.82 11.47
C LEU A 287 2.51 -8.10 11.46
N PRO A 288 2.20 -8.67 12.66
CA PRO A 288 1.33 -9.84 12.82
C PRO A 288 -0.14 -9.49 12.55
N GLU A 289 -0.39 -8.75 11.48
CA GLU A 289 -1.72 -8.28 11.09
C GLU A 289 -1.97 -8.66 9.64
N PHE A 290 -3.24 -8.80 9.30
CA PHE A 290 -3.68 -8.97 7.93
C PHE A 290 -4.97 -8.19 7.67
N TRP A 291 -5.15 -7.76 6.44
CA TRP A 291 -6.40 -7.21 5.97
C TRP A 291 -7.36 -8.36 5.70
N ALA A 292 -8.41 -8.43 6.49
CA ALA A 292 -9.48 -9.40 6.31
C ALA A 292 -10.52 -8.91 5.30
N ASP A 293 -10.61 -7.58 5.09
CA ASP A 293 -11.38 -6.92 4.05
C ASP A 293 -10.74 -5.55 3.73
N VAL A 294 -11.25 -4.82 2.77
CA VAL A 294 -10.71 -3.54 2.29
C VAL A 294 -10.41 -2.56 3.43
N ASN A 295 -11.30 -2.47 4.43
CA ASN A 295 -11.17 -1.57 5.58
C ASN A 295 -11.13 -2.30 6.93
N VAL A 296 -10.89 -3.61 6.94
CA VAL A 296 -10.88 -4.43 8.16
C VAL A 296 -9.54 -5.11 8.34
N ARG A 297 -8.81 -4.73 9.38
CA ARG A 297 -7.59 -5.42 9.80
C ARG A 297 -7.85 -6.31 10.99
N ARG A 298 -7.13 -7.42 11.07
CA ARG A 298 -7.12 -8.34 12.21
C ARG A 298 -5.70 -8.65 12.62
N THR A 299 -5.47 -8.80 13.92
CA THR A 299 -4.21 -9.33 14.45
C THR A 299 -4.27 -10.84 14.39
N LEU A 300 -3.23 -11.46 13.84
CA LEU A 300 -3.13 -12.91 13.82
C LEU A 300 -2.76 -13.42 15.22
N THR A 301 -3.58 -14.33 15.76
CA THR A 301 -3.41 -14.86 17.13
C THR A 301 -3.18 -16.36 17.19
N GLY A 302 -3.34 -17.08 16.09
CA GLY A 302 -3.17 -18.52 16.06
C GLY A 302 -3.31 -19.09 14.65
N ARG A 303 -3.23 -20.41 14.55
CA ARG A 303 -3.43 -21.15 13.31
C ARG A 303 -4.31 -22.38 13.50
N ARG A 304 -4.98 -22.79 12.43
CA ARG A 304 -5.68 -24.05 12.27
C ARG A 304 -4.84 -24.97 11.40
N LEU A 305 -4.59 -26.20 11.86
CA LEU A 305 -3.88 -27.21 11.09
C LEU A 305 -4.86 -28.01 10.23
N ARG A 306 -4.39 -28.60 9.13
CA ARG A 306 -5.22 -29.48 8.29
C ARG A 306 -5.78 -30.66 9.09
N THR A 307 -4.97 -31.22 10.01
CA THR A 307 -5.37 -32.34 10.87
C THR A 307 -6.48 -32.00 11.86
N SER A 308 -6.72 -30.71 12.11
CA SER A 308 -7.83 -30.21 12.94
C SER A 308 -8.91 -29.48 12.14
N THR A 309 -8.91 -29.64 10.81
CA THR A 309 -9.90 -29.10 9.90
C THR A 309 -10.83 -30.23 9.44
N PHE A 310 -12.15 -29.98 9.44
CA PHE A 310 -13.16 -30.97 9.08
C PHE A 310 -14.07 -30.44 7.99
N ALA A 311 -14.67 -31.35 7.22
CA ALA A 311 -15.75 -30.99 6.30
C ALA A 311 -16.88 -30.33 7.09
N GLY A 312 -17.39 -29.19 6.59
CA GLY A 312 -18.37 -28.36 7.27
C GLY A 312 -17.77 -27.20 8.10
N ASP A 313 -16.45 -27.18 8.33
CA ASP A 313 -15.81 -25.98 8.92
C ASP A 313 -15.98 -24.79 7.98
N GLU A 314 -16.24 -23.61 8.54
CA GLU A 314 -16.36 -22.36 7.79
C GLU A 314 -15.05 -21.58 7.85
N PHE A 315 -14.52 -21.25 6.69
CA PHE A 315 -13.39 -20.33 6.57
C PHE A 315 -13.70 -19.21 5.60
N CYS A 316 -13.12 -18.06 5.89
CA CYS A 316 -13.16 -16.89 5.03
C CYS A 316 -11.80 -16.67 4.38
N HIS A 317 -11.79 -15.95 3.29
CA HIS A 317 -10.56 -15.49 2.66
C HIS A 317 -10.68 -14.01 2.27
N ARG A 318 -9.54 -13.42 1.99
CA ARG A 318 -9.47 -12.16 1.27
C ARG A 318 -8.55 -12.30 0.07
N GLY A 319 -9.12 -12.09 -1.11
CA GLY A 319 -8.36 -11.91 -2.35
C GLY A 319 -8.28 -10.45 -2.74
N GLU A 320 -7.19 -10.05 -3.36
CA GLU A 320 -7.04 -8.69 -3.88
C GLU A 320 -8.02 -8.41 -5.03
N GLY A 321 -8.36 -9.44 -5.82
CA GLY A 321 -9.31 -9.32 -6.93
C GLY A 321 -10.77 -9.29 -6.50
N THR A 322 -11.13 -10.02 -5.44
CA THR A 322 -12.55 -10.24 -5.07
C THR A 322 -12.95 -9.75 -3.68
N GLY A 323 -11.99 -9.35 -2.83
CA GLY A 323 -12.26 -8.94 -1.44
C GLY A 323 -12.57 -10.12 -0.52
N TYR A 324 -13.37 -9.85 0.51
CA TYR A 324 -13.77 -10.80 1.54
C TYR A 324 -14.92 -11.71 1.08
N SER A 325 -14.79 -13.00 1.34
CA SER A 325 -15.90 -13.96 1.25
C SER A 325 -15.60 -15.21 2.07
N CYS A 326 -16.63 -16.04 2.33
CA CYS A 326 -16.51 -17.23 3.14
C CYS A 326 -17.14 -18.46 2.42
N GLY A 327 -16.66 -19.63 2.78
CA GLY A 327 -17.16 -20.92 2.28
C GLY A 327 -16.98 -22.02 3.32
N LEU A 328 -17.58 -23.17 3.03
CA LEU A 328 -17.48 -24.35 3.85
C LEU A 328 -16.43 -25.30 3.29
N VAL A 329 -15.66 -25.90 4.15
CA VAL A 329 -14.77 -27.01 3.79
C VAL A 329 -15.63 -28.17 3.30
N THR A 330 -15.37 -28.64 2.07
CA THR A 330 -16.01 -29.85 1.54
C THR A 330 -15.11 -31.06 1.65
N THR A 331 -13.78 -30.86 1.55
CA THR A 331 -12.78 -31.91 1.76
C THR A 331 -11.43 -31.32 2.16
N THR A 332 -10.67 -32.11 2.93
CA THR A 332 -9.26 -31.81 3.28
C THR A 332 -8.28 -32.65 2.45
N THR A 333 -8.77 -33.38 1.44
CA THR A 333 -7.97 -34.29 0.62
C THR A 333 -8.20 -34.03 -0.88
N HIS A 334 -8.30 -32.75 -1.27
CA HIS A 334 -8.41 -32.37 -2.68
C HIS A 334 -7.03 -32.47 -3.36
N ALA A 335 -7.01 -32.92 -4.61
CA ALA A 335 -5.83 -32.89 -5.48
C ALA A 335 -6.17 -32.05 -6.72
N PRO A 336 -5.57 -30.86 -6.93
CA PRO A 336 -5.74 -30.11 -8.16
C PRO A 336 -5.28 -30.91 -9.39
N THR A 337 -6.01 -30.81 -10.53
CA THR A 337 -5.69 -31.59 -11.72
C THR A 337 -5.63 -30.77 -13.01
N PHE A 338 -5.63 -29.44 -12.90
CA PHE A 338 -5.50 -28.56 -14.06
C PHE A 338 -4.04 -28.44 -14.53
N ALA A 339 -3.85 -28.09 -15.79
CA ALA A 339 -2.52 -27.96 -16.39
C ALA A 339 -1.67 -26.92 -15.65
N GLY A 340 -0.46 -27.30 -15.25
CA GLY A 340 0.48 -26.45 -14.51
C GLY A 340 0.30 -26.48 -13.00
N SER A 341 -0.72 -27.16 -12.45
CA SER A 341 -0.82 -27.34 -11.00
C SER A 341 0.40 -28.09 -10.46
N CYS A 342 0.76 -27.81 -9.21
CA CYS A 342 1.84 -28.47 -8.49
C CYS A 342 3.20 -28.49 -9.24
N GLY A 343 3.55 -27.38 -9.89
CA GLY A 343 4.79 -27.29 -10.66
C GLY A 343 4.82 -28.21 -11.89
N GLY A 344 3.65 -28.65 -12.38
CA GLY A 344 3.53 -29.61 -13.49
C GLY A 344 3.65 -31.08 -13.08
N GLN A 345 3.74 -31.37 -11.78
CA GLN A 345 3.73 -32.72 -11.22
C GLN A 345 2.29 -33.17 -10.91
N ALA A 346 2.09 -34.45 -10.63
CA ALA A 346 0.82 -34.94 -10.09
C ALA A 346 0.66 -34.42 -8.64
N CYS A 347 -0.44 -33.75 -8.37
CA CYS A 347 -0.70 -33.21 -7.04
C CYS A 347 -1.06 -34.32 -6.05
N ALA A 348 -0.53 -34.29 -4.86
CA ALA A 348 -0.98 -35.11 -3.73
C ALA A 348 -2.36 -34.62 -3.23
N PRO A 349 -3.18 -35.48 -2.63
CA PRO A 349 -4.49 -35.09 -2.10
C PRO A 349 -4.38 -34.40 -0.71
N VAL A 350 -3.76 -33.22 -0.67
CA VAL A 350 -3.48 -32.49 0.59
C VAL A 350 -4.05 -31.08 0.62
N TRP A 351 -4.59 -30.58 -0.50
CA TRP A 351 -5.29 -29.29 -0.53
C TRP A 351 -6.63 -29.36 0.18
N ILE A 352 -7.03 -28.26 0.78
CA ILE A 352 -8.34 -28.13 1.42
C ILE A 352 -9.23 -27.34 0.47
N ASN A 353 -10.43 -27.91 0.19
CA ASN A 353 -11.40 -27.33 -0.75
C ASN A 353 -12.50 -26.59 0.01
N LEU A 354 -12.80 -25.36 -0.42
CA LEU A 354 -13.90 -24.54 0.05
C LEU A 354 -14.94 -24.34 -1.04
N GLU A 355 -16.21 -24.43 -0.67
CA GLU A 355 -17.36 -24.15 -1.53
C GLU A 355 -18.38 -23.29 -0.77
N GLY A 356 -19.19 -22.54 -1.50
CA GLY A 356 -20.25 -21.74 -0.92
C GLY A 356 -20.91 -20.80 -1.91
N ALA A 357 -22.22 -20.58 -1.77
CA ALA A 357 -23.00 -19.73 -2.69
C ALA A 357 -22.50 -18.29 -2.75
N ASN A 358 -21.87 -17.80 -1.69
CA ASN A 358 -21.34 -16.45 -1.59
C ASN A 358 -19.80 -16.40 -1.67
N LEU A 359 -19.17 -17.55 -1.90
CA LEU A 359 -17.72 -17.61 -2.08
C LEU A 359 -17.35 -16.89 -3.37
N LYS A 360 -16.32 -16.08 -3.33
CA LYS A 360 -15.79 -15.34 -4.47
C LYS A 360 -14.36 -15.80 -4.75
N CYS A 361 -13.97 -15.85 -5.99
CA CYS A 361 -12.59 -16.11 -6.37
C CYS A 361 -12.31 -15.57 -7.78
N TYR A 362 -11.09 -15.11 -8.00
CA TYR A 362 -10.64 -14.58 -9.29
C TYR A 362 -9.11 -14.69 -9.41
N PRO A 363 -8.54 -14.70 -10.63
CA PRO A 363 -7.10 -14.55 -10.82
C PRO A 363 -6.55 -13.32 -10.08
N GLY A 364 -5.48 -13.54 -9.30
CA GLY A 364 -4.90 -12.52 -8.42
C GLY A 364 -5.27 -12.67 -6.94
N ASP A 365 -6.29 -13.47 -6.61
CA ASP A 365 -6.58 -13.85 -5.23
C ASP A 365 -5.59 -14.90 -4.68
N SER A 366 -4.88 -15.60 -5.60
CA SER A 366 -3.80 -16.54 -5.27
C SER A 366 -2.85 -15.94 -4.24
N GLY A 367 -2.49 -16.73 -3.24
CA GLY A 367 -1.64 -16.32 -2.14
C GLY A 367 -2.38 -15.60 -1.01
N GLY A 368 -3.66 -15.29 -1.16
CA GLY A 368 -4.45 -14.60 -0.14
C GLY A 368 -4.62 -15.38 1.17
N PRO A 369 -4.87 -14.68 2.30
CA PRO A 369 -5.08 -15.30 3.58
C PRO A 369 -6.43 -16.06 3.61
N VAL A 370 -6.39 -17.30 4.09
CA VAL A 370 -7.58 -18.07 4.47
C VAL A 370 -7.60 -18.20 5.98
N PHE A 371 -8.71 -17.84 6.60
CA PHE A 371 -8.79 -17.64 8.05
C PHE A 371 -10.20 -17.85 8.61
N VAL A 372 -10.26 -18.00 9.93
CA VAL A 372 -11.48 -17.83 10.72
C VAL A 372 -11.17 -16.87 11.88
N SER A 373 -11.93 -15.79 12.01
CA SER A 373 -11.67 -14.74 13.01
C SER A 373 -10.23 -14.22 12.90
N THR A 374 -9.37 -14.46 13.91
CA THR A 374 -7.96 -14.08 13.98
C THR A 374 -7.00 -15.27 13.79
N VAL A 375 -7.53 -16.41 13.39
CA VAL A 375 -6.80 -17.69 13.26
C VAL A 375 -6.54 -17.99 11.79
N ALA A 376 -5.28 -18.14 11.38
CA ALA A 376 -4.92 -18.56 10.03
C ALA A 376 -5.29 -20.00 9.76
N ALA A 377 -5.92 -20.29 8.63
CA ALA A 377 -6.12 -21.64 8.12
C ALA A 377 -5.10 -21.99 7.03
N GLY A 378 -4.76 -21.04 6.15
CA GLY A 378 -3.81 -21.30 5.08
C GLY A 378 -3.65 -20.17 4.08
N VAL A 379 -3.04 -20.52 2.96
CA VAL A 379 -2.71 -19.66 1.82
C VAL A 379 -3.53 -20.11 0.62
N GLN A 380 -4.32 -19.24 0.03
CA GLN A 380 -5.12 -19.55 -1.15
C GLN A 380 -4.23 -19.99 -2.31
N SER A 381 -4.54 -21.13 -2.91
CA SER A 381 -3.77 -21.74 -3.99
C SER A 381 -4.48 -21.58 -5.33
N SER A 382 -5.59 -22.26 -5.53
CA SER A 382 -6.30 -22.30 -6.81
C SER A 382 -7.80 -22.14 -6.66
N ALA A 383 -8.49 -21.86 -7.76
CA ALA A 383 -9.92 -21.75 -7.75
C ALA A 383 -10.55 -22.06 -9.10
N SER A 384 -11.80 -22.54 -9.08
CA SER A 384 -12.69 -22.61 -10.24
C SER A 384 -13.75 -21.53 -10.14
N TYR A 385 -13.70 -20.53 -10.99
CA TYR A 385 -14.64 -19.42 -11.00
C TYR A 385 -15.76 -19.60 -12.03
N THR A 386 -16.94 -19.06 -11.72
CA THR A 386 -18.16 -19.25 -12.54
C THR A 386 -18.20 -18.34 -13.76
N SER A 387 -17.49 -17.19 -13.71
CA SER A 387 -17.43 -16.23 -14.79
C SER A 387 -16.12 -15.46 -14.76
N PRO A 388 -15.51 -15.17 -15.92
CA PRO A 388 -14.26 -14.38 -15.98
C PRO A 388 -14.42 -12.93 -15.55
N ASN A 389 -15.63 -12.45 -15.30
CA ASN A 389 -15.90 -11.03 -15.05
C ASN A 389 -16.52 -10.69 -13.69
N VAL A 390 -16.88 -11.65 -12.85
CA VAL A 390 -17.77 -11.35 -11.70
C VAL A 390 -17.35 -11.97 -10.36
N GLY A 391 -16.24 -12.65 -10.27
CA GLY A 391 -15.74 -13.16 -8.99
C GLY A 391 -16.59 -14.26 -8.33
N GLY A 392 -17.56 -14.85 -9.02
CA GLY A 392 -18.29 -16.01 -8.51
C GLY A 392 -17.41 -17.26 -8.52
N CYS A 393 -17.50 -18.08 -7.48
CA CYS A 393 -16.64 -19.22 -7.24
C CYS A 393 -17.41 -20.53 -7.25
N ASN A 394 -17.00 -21.52 -8.04
CA ASN A 394 -17.49 -22.89 -7.87
C ASN A 394 -16.85 -23.51 -6.62
N TYR A 395 -15.54 -23.41 -6.55
CA TYR A 395 -14.73 -23.78 -5.39
C TYR A 395 -13.38 -23.06 -5.40
N MET A 396 -12.77 -22.96 -4.26
CA MET A 396 -11.38 -22.58 -4.13
C MET A 396 -10.62 -23.60 -3.27
N THR A 397 -9.32 -23.70 -3.51
CA THR A 397 -8.44 -24.52 -2.68
C THR A 397 -7.40 -23.67 -1.98
N TYR A 398 -6.97 -24.13 -0.82
CA TYR A 398 -5.88 -23.51 -0.10
C TYR A 398 -4.89 -24.53 0.45
N MET A 399 -3.63 -24.08 0.61
CA MET A 399 -2.61 -24.81 1.33
C MET A 399 -2.70 -24.47 2.81
N SER A 400 -2.75 -25.53 3.64
CA SER A 400 -2.75 -25.36 5.10
C SER A 400 -1.45 -24.72 5.60
N THR A 401 -1.52 -24.10 6.76
CA THR A 401 -0.35 -23.57 7.48
C THR A 401 0.60 -24.67 7.97
N ASP A 402 0.33 -25.94 7.71
CA ASP A 402 1.25 -27.07 7.97
C ASP A 402 2.43 -27.09 6.99
N THR A 403 2.27 -26.51 5.80
CA THR A 403 3.20 -26.60 4.67
C THR A 403 3.97 -25.30 4.43
N LEU A 404 4.27 -24.56 5.48
CA LEU A 404 5.10 -23.35 5.37
C LEU A 404 6.54 -23.71 4.97
N PRO A 405 7.27 -22.82 4.27
CA PRO A 405 8.67 -23.01 3.96
C PRO A 405 9.50 -23.36 5.21
N THR A 406 10.53 -24.18 5.02
CA THR A 406 11.35 -24.70 6.13
C THR A 406 11.90 -23.58 7.01
N GLY A 407 11.69 -23.70 8.33
CA GLY A 407 12.15 -22.73 9.32
C GLY A 407 11.26 -21.50 9.48
N VAL A 408 10.18 -21.39 8.70
CA VAL A 408 9.19 -20.31 8.83
C VAL A 408 8.07 -20.75 9.79
N SER A 409 7.73 -19.87 10.72
CA SER A 409 6.53 -19.94 11.55
C SER A 409 5.69 -18.68 11.37
N LEU A 410 4.38 -18.76 11.60
CA LEU A 410 3.54 -17.56 11.56
C LEU A 410 3.91 -16.60 12.69
N LEU A 411 3.85 -15.30 12.41
CA LEU A 411 4.04 -14.25 13.40
C LEU A 411 2.69 -13.93 14.04
N TYR A 412 2.61 -14.09 15.36
CA TYR A 412 1.43 -13.77 16.15
C TYR A 412 1.59 -12.43 16.88
N GLY A 413 0.48 -11.71 17.04
CA GLY A 413 0.40 -10.57 17.93
C GLY A 413 -0.22 -10.93 19.29
N PRO A 414 -0.14 -10.00 20.23
CA PRO A 414 -0.74 -10.14 21.55
C PRO A 414 -2.27 -10.13 21.49
#